data_23ace692a227fb5bd96d62567e2615c5
#
_entry.id   23ace692a227fb5bd96d62567e2615c5
#
_cell.length_a   1.000
_cell.length_b   1.000
_cell.length_c   1.000
_cell.angle_alpha   90.00
_cell.angle_beta   90.00
_cell.angle_gamma   90.00
#
_symmetry.space_group_name_H-M   'P 1'
#
loop_
_entity.id
_entity.type
_entity.pdbx_description
1 polymer ?
#
loop_
_entity_poly.entity_id
_entity_poly.type
_entity_poly.pdbx_seq_one_letter_code
_entity_poly.pdbx_strand_id
1 'polypeptide(L)'
;MTRRILAPVIGIVSLLLLWEGLVRIGDVRPFVLRAPSRIVRHLWEFRGDFAAAAWVTLQHAVIGSAIGLGVALLLGALMAASSFVEQATGPVLTLLQVTPFVAYIASVVLWLGSG
;
A
#
# COMPACT_ATOMS: atom_id res chain seq x y z
N MET A 1 10.11 29.50 -9.36
CA MET A 1 10.04 28.22 -8.65
C MET A 1 9.08 28.25 -7.46
N THR A 2 9.01 29.30 -6.69
CA THR A 2 8.19 29.45 -5.47
C THR A 2 6.67 29.24 -5.69
N ARG A 3 6.10 29.78 -6.77
CA ARG A 3 4.67 29.63 -7.09
C ARG A 3 4.23 28.17 -7.37
N ARG A 4 5.12 27.35 -7.92
CA ARG A 4 4.80 25.94 -8.22
C ARG A 4 4.69 25.05 -6.97
N ILE A 5 5.30 25.49 -5.86
CA ILE A 5 5.25 24.77 -4.57
C ILE A 5 4.17 25.37 -3.68
N LEU A 6 3.99 26.70 -3.72
CA LEU A 6 3.00 27.40 -2.89
C LEU A 6 1.55 27.00 -3.20
N ALA A 7 1.19 26.86 -4.47
CA ALA A 7 -0.18 26.53 -4.84
C ALA A 7 -0.64 25.15 -4.31
N PRO A 8 0.12 24.04 -4.48
CA PRO A 8 -0.27 22.76 -3.89
C PRO A 8 -0.24 22.77 -2.36
N VAL A 9 0.70 23.47 -1.72
CA VAL A 9 0.75 23.60 -0.26
C VAL A 9 -0.49 24.30 0.28
N ILE A 10 -0.88 25.43 -0.33
CA ILE A 10 -2.10 26.15 0.04
C ILE A 10 -3.32 25.27 -0.14
N GLY A 11 -3.41 24.51 -1.24
CA GLY A 11 -4.51 23.58 -1.50
C GLY A 11 -4.63 22.50 -0.41
N ILE A 12 -3.51 21.86 -0.05
CA ILE A 12 -3.48 20.84 1.00
C ILE A 12 -3.86 21.43 2.36
N VAL A 13 -3.29 22.58 2.72
CA VAL A 13 -3.59 23.24 3.99
C VAL A 13 -5.06 23.65 4.05
N SER A 14 -5.60 24.22 2.98
CA SER A 14 -7.02 24.58 2.92
C SER A 14 -7.94 23.37 3.07
N LEU A 15 -7.61 22.26 2.43
CA LEU A 15 -8.35 21.00 2.55
C LEU A 15 -8.32 20.47 4.00
N LEU A 16 -7.16 20.48 4.64
CA LEU A 16 -7.01 20.01 6.03
C LEU A 16 -7.78 20.91 7.01
N LEU A 17 -7.75 22.23 6.81
CA LEU A 17 -8.52 23.17 7.61
C LEU A 17 -10.02 23.00 7.41
N LEU A 18 -10.47 22.80 6.19
CA LEU A 18 -11.86 22.51 5.89
C LEU A 18 -12.31 21.22 6.56
N TRP A 19 -11.54 20.14 6.44
CA TRP A 19 -11.82 18.87 7.10
C TRP A 19 -11.89 19.02 8.63
N GLU A 20 -10.89 19.67 9.24
CA GLU A 20 -10.87 19.95 10.68
C GLU A 20 -12.12 20.74 11.11
N GLY A 21 -12.48 21.78 10.34
CA GLY A 21 -13.67 22.60 10.57
C GLY A 21 -14.96 21.80 10.48
N LEU A 22 -15.15 21.03 9.42
CA LEU A 22 -16.34 20.21 9.23
C LEU A 22 -16.54 19.19 10.34
N VAL A 23 -15.46 18.52 10.78
CA VAL A 23 -15.53 17.53 11.87
C VAL A 23 -15.85 18.18 13.21
N ARG A 24 -15.32 19.37 13.49
CA ARG A 24 -15.56 20.09 14.75
C ARG A 24 -16.93 20.74 14.80
N ILE A 25 -17.37 21.39 13.73
CA ILE A 25 -18.65 22.10 13.67
C ILE A 25 -19.81 21.10 13.56
N GLY A 26 -19.61 20.03 12.78
CA GLY A 26 -20.60 18.96 12.60
C GLY A 26 -20.75 18.01 13.77
N ASP A 27 -19.97 18.20 14.86
CA ASP A 27 -19.91 17.31 16.03
C ASP A 27 -19.86 15.81 15.64
N VAL A 28 -19.06 15.54 14.59
CA VAL A 28 -18.95 14.19 14.03
C VAL A 28 -18.30 13.26 15.04
N ARG A 29 -19.00 12.15 15.32
CA ARG A 29 -18.52 11.17 16.29
C ARG A 29 -17.13 10.62 15.88
N PRO A 30 -16.17 10.52 16.81
CA PRO A 30 -14.76 10.17 16.51
C PRO A 30 -14.56 8.81 15.85
N PHE A 31 -15.54 7.90 15.94
CA PHE A 31 -15.46 6.60 15.26
C PHE A 31 -15.92 6.65 13.81
N VAL A 32 -16.64 7.70 13.39
CA VAL A 32 -17.07 7.91 11.99
C VAL A 32 -15.96 8.63 11.23
N LEU A 33 -15.50 9.77 11.75
CA LEU A 33 -14.44 10.56 11.13
C LEU A 33 -13.65 11.33 12.21
N ARG A 34 -12.35 11.11 12.26
CA ARG A 34 -11.46 11.83 13.17
C ARG A 34 -10.94 13.10 12.54
N ALA A 35 -10.84 14.16 13.33
CA ALA A 35 -10.20 15.40 12.92
C ALA A 35 -8.69 15.20 12.69
N PRO A 36 -8.09 15.83 11.66
CA PRO A 36 -6.66 15.75 11.38
C PRO A 36 -5.76 15.98 12.59
N SER A 37 -6.08 16.96 13.42
CA SER A 37 -5.32 17.25 14.65
C SER A 37 -5.31 16.09 15.64
N ARG A 38 -6.41 15.34 15.77
CA ARG A 38 -6.50 14.15 16.62
C ARG A 38 -5.70 12.99 16.05
N ILE A 39 -5.67 12.85 14.72
CA ILE A 39 -4.87 11.82 14.04
C ILE A 39 -3.38 12.06 14.30
N VAL A 40 -2.91 13.29 14.12
CA VAL A 40 -1.50 13.65 14.36
C VAL A 40 -1.12 13.42 15.82
N ARG A 41 -1.98 13.82 16.76
CA ARG A 41 -1.73 13.59 18.20
C ARG A 41 -1.63 12.09 18.49
N HIS A 42 -2.56 11.29 18.01
CA HIS A 42 -2.56 9.85 18.21
C HIS A 42 -1.31 9.18 17.61
N LEU A 43 -0.90 9.59 16.41
CA LEU A 43 0.33 9.13 15.79
C LEU A 43 1.56 9.45 16.65
N TRP A 44 1.58 10.63 17.26
CA TRP A 44 2.69 11.04 18.13
C TRP A 44 2.71 10.28 19.46
N GLU A 45 1.55 10.09 20.08
CA GLU A 45 1.40 9.33 21.34
C GLU A 45 1.85 7.87 21.17
N PHE A 46 1.46 7.24 20.06
CA PHE A 46 1.75 5.82 19.77
C PHE A 46 2.86 5.64 18.72
N ARG A 47 3.75 6.62 18.57
CA ARG A 47 4.81 6.57 17.53
C ARG A 47 5.70 5.33 17.61
N GLY A 48 5.91 4.79 18.81
CA GLY A 48 6.68 3.56 19.01
C GLY A 48 6.00 2.34 18.39
N ASP A 49 4.71 2.19 18.64
CA ASP A 49 3.91 1.09 18.11
C ASP A 49 3.77 1.19 16.59
N PHE A 50 3.55 2.41 16.08
CA PHE A 50 3.53 2.67 14.63
C PHE A 50 4.88 2.38 13.98
N ALA A 51 5.99 2.77 14.60
CA ALA A 51 7.34 2.48 14.09
C ALA A 51 7.63 0.97 14.09
N ALA A 52 7.25 0.26 15.14
CA ALA A 52 7.40 -1.19 15.22
C ALA A 52 6.55 -1.90 14.14
N ALA A 53 5.29 -1.52 13.99
CA ALA A 53 4.42 -2.06 12.95
C ALA A 53 4.94 -1.74 11.53
N ALA A 54 5.40 -0.52 11.30
CA ALA A 54 6.00 -0.12 10.04
C ALA A 54 7.27 -0.92 9.73
N TRP A 55 8.10 -1.19 10.73
CA TRP A 55 9.29 -2.01 10.58
C TRP A 55 8.96 -3.44 10.16
N VAL A 56 7.99 -4.07 10.82
CA VAL A 56 7.51 -5.42 10.45
C VAL A 56 6.98 -5.44 9.02
N THR A 57 6.16 -4.46 8.66
CA THR A 57 5.63 -4.32 7.30
C THR A 57 6.75 -4.14 6.26
N LEU A 58 7.76 -3.32 6.57
CA LEU A 58 8.92 -3.10 5.71
C LEU A 58 9.73 -4.39 5.51
N GLN A 59 9.98 -5.15 6.58
CA GLN A 59 10.67 -6.44 6.49
C GLN A 59 9.92 -7.41 5.56
N HIS A 60 8.62 -7.57 5.73
CA HIS A 60 7.81 -8.41 4.86
C HIS A 60 7.81 -7.92 3.41
N ALA A 61 7.72 -6.61 3.20
CA ALA A 61 7.77 -6.01 1.86
C ALA A 61 9.12 -6.27 1.18
N VAL A 62 10.24 -6.08 1.88
CA VAL A 62 11.59 -6.32 1.34
C VAL A 62 11.80 -7.80 1.04
N ILE A 63 11.46 -8.69 1.96
CA ILE A 63 11.60 -10.14 1.77
C ILE A 63 10.73 -10.61 0.61
N GLY A 64 9.47 -10.23 0.59
CA GLY A 64 8.53 -10.60 -0.48
C GLY A 64 8.98 -10.07 -1.84
N SER A 65 9.45 -8.82 -1.90
CA SER A 65 9.99 -8.23 -3.13
C SER A 65 11.26 -8.93 -3.61
N ALA A 66 12.16 -9.30 -2.71
CA ALA A 66 13.39 -10.02 -3.07
C ALA A 66 13.09 -11.42 -3.62
N ILE A 67 12.17 -12.14 -2.98
CA ILE A 67 11.71 -13.47 -3.48
C ILE A 67 11.03 -13.30 -4.83
N GLY A 68 10.08 -12.36 -4.95
CA GLY A 68 9.35 -12.11 -6.18
C GLY A 68 10.28 -11.73 -7.34
N LEU A 69 11.26 -10.86 -7.09
CA LEU A 69 12.27 -10.47 -8.08
C LEU A 69 13.14 -11.68 -8.48
N GLY A 70 13.56 -12.50 -7.53
CA GLY A 70 14.34 -13.71 -7.81
C GLY A 70 13.59 -14.68 -8.72
N VAL A 71 12.31 -14.94 -8.39
CA VAL A 71 11.44 -15.78 -9.23
C VAL A 71 11.23 -15.17 -10.62
N ALA A 72 10.97 -13.87 -10.70
CA ALA A 72 10.77 -13.17 -11.97
C ALA A 72 12.02 -13.22 -12.87
N LEU A 73 13.21 -13.00 -12.30
CA LEU A 73 14.47 -13.10 -13.04
C LEU A 73 14.74 -14.52 -13.53
N LEU A 74 14.49 -15.52 -12.69
CA LEU A 74 14.66 -16.93 -13.08
C LEU A 74 13.71 -17.31 -14.22
N LEU A 75 12.41 -17.01 -14.06
CA LEU A 75 11.42 -17.27 -15.10
C LEU A 75 11.73 -16.50 -16.38
N GLY A 76 12.08 -15.23 -16.29
CA GLY A 76 12.47 -14.42 -17.45
C GLY A 76 13.69 -14.98 -18.18
N ALA A 77 14.71 -15.45 -17.46
CA ALA A 77 15.86 -16.10 -18.04
C ALA A 77 15.51 -17.43 -18.75
N LEU A 78 14.65 -18.24 -18.13
CA LEU A 78 14.16 -19.50 -18.74
C LEU A 78 13.32 -19.25 -19.99
N MET A 79 12.45 -18.26 -19.97
CA MET A 79 11.65 -17.84 -21.13
C MET A 79 12.55 -17.32 -22.27
N ALA A 80 13.56 -16.52 -21.94
CA ALA A 80 14.52 -16.03 -22.93
C ALA A 80 15.39 -17.15 -23.56
N ALA A 81 15.64 -18.22 -22.80
CA ALA A 81 16.42 -19.36 -23.26
C ALA A 81 15.60 -20.39 -24.05
N SER A 82 14.27 -20.42 -23.94
CA SER A 82 13.43 -21.46 -24.54
C SER A 82 12.05 -20.90 -24.93
N SER A 83 11.77 -20.92 -26.22
CA SER A 83 10.45 -20.57 -26.79
C SER A 83 9.33 -21.50 -26.30
N PHE A 84 9.65 -22.73 -25.96
CA PHE A 84 8.68 -23.67 -25.36
C PHE A 84 8.26 -23.18 -23.97
N VAL A 85 9.22 -22.76 -23.14
CA VAL A 85 8.92 -22.20 -21.80
C VAL A 85 8.11 -20.93 -21.92
N GLU A 86 8.48 -20.03 -22.83
CA GLU A 86 7.76 -18.79 -23.09
C GLU A 86 6.29 -19.06 -23.48
N GLN A 87 6.05 -19.95 -24.44
CA GLN A 87 4.70 -20.30 -24.87
C GLN A 87 3.88 -21.02 -23.79
N ALA A 88 4.51 -21.83 -22.95
CA ALA A 88 3.83 -22.54 -21.87
C ALA A 88 3.48 -21.63 -20.70
N THR A 89 4.36 -20.68 -20.34
CA THR A 89 4.15 -19.80 -19.18
C THR A 89 3.39 -18.53 -19.50
N GLY A 90 3.47 -18.03 -20.74
CA GLY A 90 2.82 -16.79 -21.19
C GLY A 90 1.34 -16.69 -20.84
N PRO A 91 0.48 -17.68 -21.16
CA PRO A 91 -0.93 -17.65 -20.81
C PRO A 91 -1.18 -17.58 -19.30
N VAL A 92 -0.38 -18.28 -18.50
CA VAL A 92 -0.51 -18.28 -17.02
C VAL A 92 -0.16 -16.90 -16.46
N LEU A 93 0.93 -16.30 -16.93
CA LEU A 93 1.33 -14.96 -16.51
C LEU A 93 0.27 -13.91 -16.90
N THR A 94 -0.31 -14.04 -18.09
CA THR A 94 -1.39 -13.16 -18.53
C THR A 94 -2.62 -13.29 -17.63
N LEU A 95 -3.03 -14.50 -17.25
CA LEU A 95 -4.13 -14.74 -16.34
C LEU A 95 -3.85 -14.13 -14.95
N LEU A 96 -2.63 -14.25 -14.45
CA LEU A 96 -2.22 -13.65 -13.18
C LEU A 96 -2.27 -12.11 -13.22
N GLN A 97 -1.88 -11.50 -14.34
CA GLN A 97 -1.92 -10.04 -14.51
C GLN A 97 -3.35 -9.49 -14.62
N VAL A 98 -4.23 -10.21 -15.31
CA VAL A 98 -5.63 -9.78 -15.52
C VAL A 98 -6.48 -10.01 -14.27
N THR A 99 -6.15 -10.99 -13.45
CA THR A 99 -6.90 -11.28 -12.22
C THR A 99 -6.55 -10.22 -11.16
N PRO A 100 -7.55 -9.53 -10.57
CA PRO A 100 -7.30 -8.53 -9.54
C PRO A 100 -6.56 -9.16 -8.35
N PHE A 101 -5.46 -8.52 -7.95
CA PHE A 101 -4.63 -8.95 -6.82
C PHE A 101 -5.42 -9.22 -5.53
N VAL A 102 -6.47 -8.41 -5.29
CA VAL A 102 -7.37 -8.56 -4.13
C VAL A 102 -8.08 -9.93 -4.12
N ALA A 103 -8.28 -10.54 -5.29
CA ALA A 103 -9.00 -11.83 -5.38
C ALA A 103 -8.17 -13.00 -4.81
N TYR A 104 -6.84 -13.00 -4.96
CA TYR A 104 -6.05 -14.09 -4.36
C TYR A 104 -5.60 -13.80 -2.94
N ILE A 105 -5.50 -12.55 -2.50
CA ILE A 105 -5.15 -12.23 -1.10
C ILE A 105 -6.13 -12.89 -0.14
N ALA A 106 -7.44 -12.78 -0.42
CA ALA A 106 -8.45 -13.42 0.41
C ALA A 106 -8.24 -14.93 0.51
N SER A 107 -7.94 -15.59 -0.62
CA SER A 107 -7.68 -17.02 -0.68
C SER A 107 -6.38 -17.40 0.06
N VAL A 108 -5.31 -16.62 -0.13
CA VAL A 108 -4.02 -16.84 0.53
C VAL A 108 -4.14 -16.69 2.04
N VAL A 109 -4.85 -15.66 2.51
CA VAL A 109 -5.09 -15.43 3.94
C VAL A 109 -5.91 -16.57 4.56
N LEU A 110 -6.92 -17.07 3.84
CA LEU A 110 -7.73 -18.20 4.30
C LEU A 110 -6.92 -19.52 4.40
N TRP A 111 -5.96 -19.73 3.49
CA TRP A 111 -5.16 -20.96 3.45
C TRP A 111 -3.97 -20.93 4.40
N LEU A 112 -3.29 -19.81 4.52
CA LEU A 112 -2.08 -19.66 5.33
C LEU A 112 -2.36 -19.14 6.74
N GLY A 113 -3.59 -18.71 7.00
CA GLY A 113 -3.96 -18.04 8.24
C GLY A 113 -3.50 -16.60 8.28
N SER A 114 -4.09 -15.83 9.17
CA SER A 114 -3.74 -14.42 9.37
C SER A 114 -2.54 -14.22 10.30
N GLY A 115 -1.63 -15.19 10.39
CA GLY A 115 -0.35 -15.14 11.09
C GLY A 115 -0.40 -14.62 12.53
#